data_034b4b5a6fc89a8dd3521b9eb96c7b51
#
_entry.id   034b4b5a6fc89a8dd3521b9eb96c7b51
#
_cell.length_a   1.000
_cell.length_b   1.000
_cell.length_c   1.000
_cell.angle_alpha   90.00
_cell.angle_beta   90.00
_cell.angle_gamma   90.00
#
_symmetry.space_group_name_H-M   'P 1'
#
loop_
_entity.id
_entity.type
_entity.pdbx_description
1 polymer ?
#
loop_
_entity_poly.entity_id
_entity_poly.type
_entity_poly.pdbx_seq_one_letter_code
_entity_poly.pdbx_strand_id
1 'polypeptide(L)'
;MTQEDVRCIDFTKMSGAGNDFVVMDNRRRIVSDPSTFARVVCDRRKGIGADGLLLIEESSKADFMMKYFNSDGSYGGMCGNGGRCISRFAYLKQIVPSPEISFEALEHIYTASVSEKMVTLKMKEPADFRINQELRISDLSIHFHFVNSGSPHCVIFLEENKDLPKRLEEVDVDGLGRKIRNHDFFFPEGANINFVDDNSSSIFFTRTYERGVEAETLACGTGSVAVALIANRVKNSPSPITLGVRSGEFLSVKFKKTGIGLYQEVCLTGSAHMIFSGVIKYEYSTQSIVDIL
;
A
#
# COMPACT_ATOMS: atom_id res chain seq x y z
N MET A 1 41.73 5.15 7.78
CA MET A 1 40.28 5.36 7.55
C MET A 1 40.12 6.85 7.29
N THR A 2 39.90 7.25 6.07
CA THR A 2 39.70 8.65 5.70
C THR A 2 38.29 9.03 6.13
N GLN A 3 38.15 10.18 6.78
CA GLN A 3 36.89 10.77 7.29
C GLN A 3 35.83 11.02 6.17
N GLU A 4 36.17 10.74 4.91
CA GLU A 4 35.34 10.96 3.73
C GLU A 4 34.31 9.86 3.44
N ASP A 5 34.39 8.72 4.13
CA ASP A 5 33.55 7.55 3.83
C ASP A 5 32.27 7.46 4.69
N VAL A 6 32.20 8.22 5.78
CA VAL A 6 31.03 8.31 6.66
C VAL A 6 30.21 9.56 6.35
N ARG A 7 28.95 9.40 6.03
CA ARG A 7 28.01 10.51 5.79
C ARG A 7 26.88 10.53 6.80
N CYS A 8 26.48 11.74 7.18
CA CYS A 8 25.26 12.00 7.92
C CYS A 8 24.09 12.13 6.93
N ILE A 9 23.05 11.31 7.09
CA ILE A 9 21.90 11.27 6.20
C ILE A 9 20.63 11.47 7.03
N ASP A 10 19.88 12.51 6.71
CA ASP A 10 18.60 12.79 7.35
C ASP A 10 17.54 11.77 6.91
N PHE A 11 16.74 11.29 7.86
CA PHE A 11 15.61 10.45 7.59
C PHE A 11 14.36 10.87 8.35
N THR A 12 13.22 10.41 7.89
CA THR A 12 11.95 10.48 8.61
C THR A 12 11.28 9.12 8.61
N LYS A 13 10.94 8.62 9.80
CA LYS A 13 10.09 7.45 9.96
C LYS A 13 8.64 7.84 9.79
N MET A 14 7.94 7.16 8.89
CA MET A 14 6.53 7.40 8.62
C MET A 14 5.72 6.11 8.66
N SER A 15 4.40 6.23 8.86
CA SER A 15 3.46 5.12 8.78
C SER A 15 2.20 5.56 8.03
N GLY A 16 1.73 4.71 7.13
CA GLY A 16 0.46 4.86 6.42
C GLY A 16 -0.38 3.60 6.57
N ALA A 17 -1.44 3.67 7.39
CA ALA A 17 -2.30 2.56 7.73
C ALA A 17 -1.56 1.33 8.31
N GLY A 18 -0.54 1.57 9.15
CA GLY A 18 0.26 0.54 9.81
C GLY A 18 1.47 0.06 9.02
N ASN A 19 1.54 0.32 7.72
CA ASN A 19 2.72 0.03 6.90
C ASN A 19 3.75 1.15 7.09
N ASP A 20 4.96 0.82 7.54
CA ASP A 20 5.94 1.79 8.00
C ASP A 20 7.15 1.90 7.06
N PHE A 21 7.67 3.13 6.94
CA PHE A 21 8.71 3.47 5.97
C PHE A 21 9.79 4.35 6.58
N VAL A 22 11.02 4.14 6.12
CA VAL A 22 12.09 5.15 6.20
C VAL A 22 11.98 6.01 4.94
N VAL A 23 11.80 7.33 5.10
CA VAL A 23 11.61 8.26 3.99
C VAL A 23 12.76 9.26 3.96
N MET A 24 13.35 9.48 2.79
CA MET A 24 14.53 10.35 2.60
C MET A 24 14.44 11.17 1.31
N ASP A 25 15.03 12.35 1.35
CA ASP A 25 15.30 13.17 0.16
C ASP A 25 16.63 12.74 -0.49
N ASN A 26 16.53 12.04 -1.60
CA ASN A 26 17.67 11.52 -2.37
C ASN A 26 17.90 12.28 -3.69
N ARG A 27 17.36 13.50 -3.85
CA ARG A 27 17.57 14.30 -5.06
C ARG A 27 19.04 14.59 -5.33
N ARG A 28 19.87 14.64 -4.28
CA ARG A 28 21.34 14.77 -4.37
C ARG A 28 22.06 13.43 -4.56
N ARG A 29 21.34 12.33 -4.75
CA ARG A 29 21.90 10.98 -4.91
C ARG A 29 22.87 10.57 -3.81
N ILE A 30 22.54 10.93 -2.56
CA ILE A 30 23.33 10.57 -1.38
C ILE A 30 23.32 9.05 -1.21
N VAL A 31 22.16 8.41 -1.41
CA VAL A 31 22.03 6.94 -1.43
C VAL A 31 22.28 6.45 -2.85
N SER A 32 23.47 5.89 -3.11
CA SER A 32 23.90 5.42 -4.44
C SER A 32 23.50 3.98 -4.74
N ASP A 33 23.40 3.11 -3.72
CA ASP A 33 22.87 1.74 -3.78
C ASP A 33 21.65 1.59 -2.87
N PRO A 34 20.44 1.97 -3.36
CA PRO A 34 19.24 1.91 -2.56
C PRO A 34 18.83 0.50 -2.12
N SER A 35 19.20 -0.53 -2.89
CA SER A 35 18.88 -1.92 -2.56
C SER A 35 19.59 -2.39 -1.29
N THR A 36 20.90 -2.24 -1.25
CA THR A 36 21.68 -2.58 -0.07
C THR A 36 21.36 -1.66 1.11
N PHE A 37 21.20 -0.36 0.83
CA PHE A 37 20.83 0.62 1.84
C PHE A 37 19.49 0.28 2.51
N ALA A 38 18.47 -0.13 1.74
CA ALA A 38 17.18 -0.55 2.28
C ALA A 38 17.31 -1.73 3.25
N ARG A 39 18.08 -2.76 2.90
CA ARG A 39 18.33 -3.91 3.80
C ARG A 39 18.91 -3.49 5.14
N VAL A 40 19.80 -2.51 5.12
CA VAL A 40 20.49 -2.04 6.33
C VAL A 40 19.57 -1.17 7.19
N VAL A 41 18.94 -0.14 6.58
CA VAL A 41 18.15 0.82 7.37
C VAL A 41 16.80 0.25 7.81
N CYS A 42 16.24 -0.71 7.07
CA CYS A 42 14.96 -1.33 7.40
C CYS A 42 15.07 -2.50 8.39
N ASP A 43 16.29 -2.97 8.72
CA ASP A 43 16.46 -3.98 9.75
C ASP A 43 15.91 -3.47 11.10
N ARG A 44 14.96 -4.23 11.68
CA ARG A 44 14.25 -3.82 12.91
C ARG A 44 15.08 -3.97 14.19
N ARG A 45 16.25 -4.59 14.12
CA ARG A 45 17.12 -4.83 15.28
C ARG A 45 18.42 -4.04 15.23
N LYS A 46 18.92 -3.76 14.02
CA LYS A 46 20.23 -3.12 13.80
C LYS A 46 20.12 -1.80 13.03
N GLY A 47 18.97 -1.51 12.44
CA GLY A 47 18.67 -0.29 11.70
C GLY A 47 17.58 0.55 12.36
N ILE A 48 16.97 1.43 11.58
CA ILE A 48 15.79 2.20 11.98
C ILE A 48 14.56 1.29 12.11
N GLY A 49 14.53 0.22 11.29
CA GLY A 49 13.44 -0.73 11.24
C GLY A 49 12.23 -0.20 10.45
N ALA A 50 11.88 -0.86 9.35
CA ALA A 50 10.70 -0.51 8.54
C ALA A 50 10.32 -1.66 7.61
N ASP A 51 9.12 -1.59 7.03
CA ASP A 51 8.71 -2.46 5.92
C ASP A 51 9.40 -2.07 4.62
N GLY A 52 9.86 -0.82 4.50
CA GLY A 52 10.61 -0.39 3.33
C GLY A 52 11.18 1.02 3.39
N LEU A 53 11.95 1.33 2.35
CA LEU A 53 12.61 2.59 2.12
C LEU A 53 11.92 3.36 0.99
N LEU A 54 11.59 4.61 1.23
CA LEU A 54 11.07 5.55 0.24
C LEU A 54 12.09 6.65 -0.02
N LEU A 55 12.45 6.85 -1.27
CA LEU A 55 13.36 7.90 -1.69
C LEU A 55 12.64 8.88 -2.62
N ILE A 56 12.83 10.18 -2.36
CA ILE A 56 12.49 11.24 -3.31
C ILE A 56 13.72 11.45 -4.20
N GLU A 57 13.53 11.33 -5.50
CA GLU A 57 14.53 11.65 -6.51
C GLU A 57 14.00 12.71 -7.49
N GLU A 58 14.88 13.31 -8.28
CA GLU A 58 14.51 14.28 -9.31
C GLU A 58 13.65 13.64 -10.39
N SER A 59 12.63 14.34 -10.86
CA SER A 59 11.81 13.98 -12.02
C SER A 59 11.75 15.16 -13.00
N SER A 60 11.77 14.85 -14.28
CA SER A 60 11.52 15.83 -15.34
C SER A 60 10.04 15.94 -15.74
N LYS A 61 9.17 15.09 -15.15
CA LYS A 61 7.76 14.93 -15.56
C LYS A 61 6.77 15.26 -14.44
N ALA A 62 7.24 15.31 -13.18
CA ALA A 62 6.42 15.51 -11.99
C ALA A 62 7.22 16.31 -10.95
N ASP A 63 6.61 16.63 -9.81
CA ASP A 63 7.31 17.36 -8.74
C ASP A 63 8.50 16.57 -8.21
N PHE A 64 8.43 15.24 -8.21
CA PHE A 64 9.54 14.33 -7.88
C PHE A 64 9.28 12.91 -8.42
N MET A 65 10.32 12.06 -8.35
CA MET A 65 10.23 10.62 -8.57
C MET A 65 10.26 9.89 -7.23
N MET A 66 9.30 8.99 -7.01
CA MET A 66 9.27 8.07 -5.88
C MET A 66 10.00 6.78 -6.24
N LYS A 67 11.00 6.40 -5.44
CA LYS A 67 11.60 5.06 -5.46
C LYS A 67 11.23 4.35 -4.18
N TYR A 68 10.68 3.14 -4.31
CA TYR A 68 10.31 2.29 -3.19
C TYR A 68 11.07 0.98 -3.22
N PHE A 69 11.71 0.64 -2.10
CA PHE A 69 12.41 -0.61 -1.89
C PHE A 69 11.84 -1.31 -0.66
N ASN A 70 11.53 -2.59 -0.78
CA ASN A 70 11.15 -3.43 0.36
C ASN A 70 12.32 -3.58 1.34
N SER A 71 12.05 -4.03 2.54
CA SER A 71 13.09 -4.26 3.57
C SER A 71 14.15 -5.30 3.18
N ASP A 72 13.85 -6.19 2.24
CA ASP A 72 14.81 -7.14 1.66
C ASP A 72 15.70 -6.54 0.55
N GLY A 73 15.48 -5.26 0.21
CA GLY A 73 16.20 -4.54 -0.82
C GLY A 73 15.63 -4.72 -2.24
N SER A 74 14.57 -5.51 -2.41
CA SER A 74 13.90 -5.63 -3.70
C SER A 74 13.16 -4.34 -4.07
N TYR A 75 13.13 -4.01 -5.38
CA TYR A 75 12.38 -2.83 -5.85
C TYR A 75 10.87 -3.09 -5.77
N GLY A 76 10.18 -2.33 -4.95
CA GLY A 76 8.76 -2.51 -4.67
C GLY A 76 7.81 -1.77 -5.62
N GLY A 77 8.36 -0.91 -6.48
CA GLY A 77 7.58 -0.16 -7.47
C GLY A 77 6.66 0.90 -6.87
N MET A 78 5.35 0.68 -6.87
CA MET A 78 4.35 1.60 -6.31
C MET A 78 3.55 0.94 -5.18
N CYS A 79 3.53 1.61 -4.05
CA CYS A 79 2.72 1.24 -2.88
C CYS A 79 1.80 2.41 -2.51
N GLY A 80 0.49 2.18 -2.40
CA GLY A 80 -0.46 3.24 -2.05
C GLY A 80 -0.23 3.85 -0.67
N ASN A 81 0.18 3.04 0.31
CA ASN A 81 0.55 3.51 1.65
C ASN A 81 1.82 4.36 1.59
N GLY A 82 2.84 3.90 0.84
CA GLY A 82 4.08 4.64 0.59
C GLY A 82 3.83 5.95 -0.18
N GLY A 83 2.96 5.93 -1.19
CA GLY A 83 2.58 7.13 -1.96
C GLY A 83 1.97 8.22 -1.08
N ARG A 84 1.12 7.85 -0.10
CA ARG A 84 0.60 8.82 0.88
C ARG A 84 1.71 9.36 1.80
N CYS A 85 2.55 8.48 2.33
CA CYS A 85 3.66 8.89 3.20
C CYS A 85 4.63 9.85 2.50
N ILE A 86 5.10 9.49 1.29
CA ILE A 86 6.08 10.31 0.56
C ILE A 86 5.51 11.66 0.12
N SER A 87 4.22 11.70 -0.27
CA SER A 87 3.55 12.96 -0.63
C SER A 87 3.46 13.89 0.58
N ARG A 88 3.05 13.38 1.74
CA ARG A 88 3.02 14.20 2.96
C ARG A 88 4.40 14.63 3.40
N PHE A 89 5.41 13.77 3.28
CA PHE A 89 6.81 14.10 3.55
C PHE A 89 7.29 15.25 2.65
N ALA A 90 7.05 15.16 1.34
CA ALA A 90 7.45 16.18 0.37
C ALA A 90 6.85 17.56 0.71
N TYR A 91 5.57 17.58 1.09
CA TYR A 91 4.90 18.81 1.53
C TYR A 91 5.48 19.37 2.84
N LEU A 92 5.60 18.55 3.88
CA LEU A 92 6.08 19.00 5.19
C LEU A 92 7.55 19.43 5.19
N LYS A 93 8.37 18.82 4.35
CA LYS A 93 9.78 19.20 4.17
C LYS A 93 9.98 20.32 3.15
N GLN A 94 8.89 20.92 2.64
CA GLN A 94 8.92 22.00 1.65
C GLN A 94 9.69 21.63 0.36
N ILE A 95 9.74 20.34 0.04
CA ILE A 95 10.26 19.84 -1.25
C ILE A 95 9.29 20.25 -2.36
N VAL A 96 7.99 20.11 -2.07
CA VAL A 96 6.89 20.62 -2.89
C VAL A 96 6.09 21.60 -2.02
N PRO A 97 6.01 22.88 -2.37
CA PRO A 97 5.34 23.89 -1.54
C PRO A 97 3.81 23.83 -1.61
N SER A 98 3.27 23.14 -2.62
CA SER A 98 1.83 22.95 -2.82
C SER A 98 1.32 21.70 -2.08
N PRO A 99 0.12 21.72 -1.50
CA PRO A 99 -0.53 20.51 -1.01
C PRO A 99 -1.00 19.58 -2.14
N GLU A 100 -1.18 20.10 -3.35
CA GLU A 100 -1.42 19.30 -4.56
C GLU A 100 -0.09 18.88 -5.15
N ILE A 101 0.12 17.57 -5.23
CA ILE A 101 1.41 16.95 -5.50
C ILE A 101 1.29 15.99 -6.66
N SER A 102 2.26 16.01 -7.55
CA SER A 102 2.46 14.99 -8.57
C SER A 102 3.77 14.24 -8.32
N PHE A 103 3.78 12.93 -8.53
CA PHE A 103 5.01 12.16 -8.46
C PHE A 103 5.03 11.03 -9.48
N GLU A 104 6.23 10.74 -9.96
CA GLU A 104 6.48 9.65 -10.89
C GLU A 104 6.83 8.36 -10.13
N ALA A 105 6.19 7.24 -10.49
CA ALA A 105 6.58 5.91 -10.06
C ALA A 105 6.23 4.89 -11.17
N LEU A 106 7.13 3.94 -11.47
CA LEU A 106 6.94 2.93 -12.52
C LEU A 106 6.49 3.54 -13.87
N GLU A 107 7.13 4.64 -14.29
CA GLU A 107 6.81 5.36 -15.55
C GLU A 107 5.39 5.97 -15.60
N HIS A 108 4.65 5.96 -14.50
CA HIS A 108 3.35 6.60 -14.38
C HIS A 108 3.42 7.83 -13.47
N ILE A 109 2.59 8.81 -13.74
CA ILE A 109 2.41 9.99 -12.89
C ILE A 109 1.20 9.75 -11.98
N TYR A 110 1.43 9.87 -10.69
CA TYR A 110 0.41 9.82 -9.65
C TYR A 110 0.17 11.24 -9.11
N THR A 111 -1.03 11.50 -8.63
CA THR A 111 -1.37 12.76 -7.98
C THR A 111 -1.93 12.51 -6.60
N ALA A 112 -1.57 13.38 -5.67
CA ALA A 112 -2.03 13.34 -4.29
C ALA A 112 -2.38 14.74 -3.81
N SER A 113 -3.32 14.82 -2.87
CA SER A 113 -3.67 16.04 -2.16
C SER A 113 -3.45 15.83 -0.66
N VAL A 114 -2.68 16.71 -0.03
CA VAL A 114 -2.32 16.64 1.39
C VAL A 114 -3.20 17.60 2.19
N SER A 115 -3.89 17.08 3.21
CA SER A 115 -4.69 17.88 4.14
C SER A 115 -4.40 17.40 5.57
N GLU A 116 -3.67 18.19 6.33
CA GLU A 116 -3.22 17.85 7.69
C GLU A 116 -2.48 16.50 7.76
N LYS A 117 -3.13 15.49 8.35
CA LYS A 117 -2.60 14.12 8.47
C LYS A 117 -3.15 13.17 7.41
N MET A 118 -4.12 13.62 6.63
CA MET A 118 -4.77 12.83 5.59
C MET A 118 -4.17 13.12 4.23
N VAL A 119 -4.03 12.08 3.42
CA VAL A 119 -3.58 12.21 2.04
C VAL A 119 -4.56 11.46 1.14
N THR A 120 -5.06 12.16 0.15
CA THR A 120 -5.91 11.60 -0.92
C THR A 120 -5.03 11.31 -2.12
N LEU A 121 -4.91 10.05 -2.49
CA LEU A 121 -4.16 9.58 -3.64
C LEU A 121 -5.12 9.21 -4.76
N LYS A 122 -4.91 9.77 -5.95
CA LYS A 122 -5.65 9.35 -7.15
C LYS A 122 -5.13 7.99 -7.61
N MET A 123 -6.05 7.04 -7.71
CA MET A 123 -5.75 5.67 -8.08
C MET A 123 -5.92 5.45 -9.59
N LYS A 124 -5.36 4.37 -10.11
CA LYS A 124 -5.63 3.94 -11.49
C LYS A 124 -7.10 3.57 -11.65
N GLU A 125 -7.62 3.76 -12.85
CA GLU A 125 -8.96 3.29 -13.17
C GLU A 125 -9.02 1.76 -13.09
N PRO A 126 -10.09 1.22 -12.46
CA PRO A 126 -10.23 -0.23 -12.32
C PRO A 126 -10.59 -0.89 -13.64
N ALA A 127 -10.23 -2.14 -13.79
CA ALA A 127 -10.54 -2.95 -14.97
C ALA A 127 -10.91 -4.38 -14.57
N ASP A 128 -11.35 -5.17 -15.54
CA ASP A 128 -11.60 -6.61 -15.40
C ASP A 128 -12.50 -6.98 -14.20
N PHE A 129 -13.71 -6.44 -14.20
CA PHE A 129 -14.72 -6.84 -13.20
C PHE A 129 -15.33 -8.19 -13.54
N ARG A 130 -15.19 -9.18 -12.66
CA ARG A 130 -15.86 -10.49 -12.72
C ARG A 130 -16.69 -10.68 -11.46
N ILE A 131 -18.00 -10.58 -11.58
CA ILE A 131 -18.93 -10.60 -10.46
C ILE A 131 -19.55 -12.01 -10.34
N ASN A 132 -19.87 -12.42 -9.10
CA ASN A 132 -20.53 -13.70 -8.79
C ASN A 132 -19.76 -14.90 -9.36
N GLN A 133 -18.48 -14.98 -9.01
CA GLN A 133 -17.63 -16.10 -9.34
C GLN A 133 -17.64 -17.14 -8.21
N GLU A 134 -17.34 -18.38 -8.55
CA GLU A 134 -17.22 -19.48 -7.59
C GLU A 134 -15.92 -20.24 -7.85
N LEU A 135 -15.25 -20.66 -6.79
CA LEU A 135 -14.12 -21.58 -6.86
C LEU A 135 -14.22 -22.63 -5.75
N ARG A 136 -13.50 -23.73 -5.91
CA ARG A 136 -13.45 -24.81 -4.92
C ARG A 136 -12.05 -24.97 -4.36
N ILE A 137 -11.96 -24.98 -3.02
CA ILE A 137 -10.73 -25.33 -2.29
C ILE A 137 -11.05 -26.55 -1.43
N SER A 138 -10.58 -27.72 -1.85
CA SER A 138 -10.97 -29.01 -1.23
C SER A 138 -12.50 -29.14 -1.22
N ASP A 139 -13.11 -29.26 -0.06
CA ASP A 139 -14.56 -29.38 0.12
C ASP A 139 -15.30 -28.05 0.26
N LEU A 140 -14.54 -26.91 0.30
CA LEU A 140 -15.14 -25.59 0.42
C LEU A 140 -15.51 -25.04 -0.96
N SER A 141 -16.74 -24.58 -1.11
CA SER A 141 -17.17 -23.72 -2.22
C SER A 141 -17.13 -22.27 -1.78
N ILE A 142 -16.34 -21.44 -2.49
CA ILE A 142 -16.13 -20.04 -2.15
C ILE A 142 -16.71 -19.17 -3.25
N HIS A 143 -17.73 -18.38 -2.87
CA HIS A 143 -18.28 -17.32 -3.71
C HIS A 143 -17.45 -16.06 -3.55
N PHE A 144 -17.11 -15.43 -4.67
CA PHE A 144 -16.25 -14.23 -4.66
C PHE A 144 -16.54 -13.31 -5.85
N HIS A 145 -15.97 -12.12 -5.79
CA HIS A 145 -15.91 -11.16 -6.87
C HIS A 145 -14.47 -10.82 -7.19
N PHE A 146 -14.21 -10.39 -8.42
CA PHE A 146 -12.87 -10.03 -8.86
C PHE A 146 -12.86 -8.66 -9.51
N VAL A 147 -11.81 -7.89 -9.27
CA VAL A 147 -11.51 -6.63 -9.95
C VAL A 147 -9.99 -6.36 -9.96
N ASN A 148 -9.50 -5.79 -11.06
CA ASN A 148 -8.16 -5.21 -11.08
C ASN A 148 -8.28 -3.71 -10.73
N SER A 149 -7.89 -3.33 -9.51
CA SER A 149 -7.89 -1.96 -8.99
C SER A 149 -6.49 -1.32 -8.98
N GLY A 150 -5.65 -1.72 -9.93
CA GLY A 150 -4.22 -1.42 -10.02
C GLY A 150 -3.35 -2.64 -9.75
N SER A 151 -3.94 -3.68 -9.15
CA SER A 151 -3.48 -5.06 -9.07
C SER A 151 -4.70 -5.99 -9.01
N PRO A 152 -4.55 -7.29 -9.32
CA PRO A 152 -5.64 -8.28 -9.24
C PRO A 152 -6.11 -8.48 -7.80
N HIS A 153 -7.43 -8.37 -7.56
CA HIS A 153 -8.05 -8.57 -6.24
C HIS A 153 -9.25 -9.51 -6.31
N CYS A 154 -9.23 -10.53 -5.48
CA CYS A 154 -10.37 -11.35 -5.12
C CYS A 154 -11.02 -10.75 -3.86
N VAL A 155 -12.33 -10.52 -3.89
CA VAL A 155 -13.13 -9.98 -2.79
C VAL A 155 -14.16 -11.01 -2.37
N ILE A 156 -14.13 -11.39 -1.10
CA ILE A 156 -14.95 -12.46 -0.51
C ILE A 156 -15.76 -11.87 0.64
N PHE A 157 -17.05 -11.67 0.45
CA PHE A 157 -17.93 -11.27 1.54
C PHE A 157 -18.30 -12.50 2.38
N LEU A 158 -18.06 -12.44 3.69
CA LEU A 158 -18.29 -13.57 4.58
C LEU A 158 -19.77 -13.97 4.66
N GLU A 159 -20.67 -13.01 4.57
CA GLU A 159 -22.12 -13.26 4.57
C GLU A 159 -22.61 -14.09 3.36
N GLU A 160 -21.89 -14.00 2.22
CA GLU A 160 -22.20 -14.74 1.00
C GLU A 160 -21.63 -16.16 1.02
N ASN A 161 -20.86 -16.53 2.07
CA ASN A 161 -20.13 -17.79 2.18
C ASN A 161 -20.52 -18.57 3.45
N LYS A 162 -21.35 -19.60 3.29
CA LYS A 162 -21.89 -20.37 4.43
C LYS A 162 -20.82 -21.18 5.17
N ASP A 163 -19.82 -21.63 4.43
CA ASP A 163 -18.75 -22.51 4.91
C ASP A 163 -17.57 -21.77 5.50
N LEU A 164 -17.57 -20.42 5.42
CA LEU A 164 -16.58 -19.56 6.04
C LEU A 164 -17.03 -19.09 7.43
N PRO A 165 -16.08 -18.74 8.33
CA PRO A 165 -16.41 -18.11 9.61
C PRO A 165 -17.28 -16.87 9.40
N LYS A 166 -18.20 -16.63 10.34
CA LYS A 166 -19.10 -15.47 10.29
C LYS A 166 -18.42 -14.17 10.76
N ARG A 167 -17.33 -14.30 11.50
CA ARG A 167 -16.57 -13.17 12.04
C ARG A 167 -15.21 -13.08 11.35
N LEU A 168 -14.84 -11.88 10.97
CA LEU A 168 -13.60 -11.63 10.23
C LEU A 168 -12.34 -12.03 11.03
N GLU A 169 -12.39 -11.90 12.35
CA GLU A 169 -11.28 -12.28 13.25
C GLU A 169 -11.01 -13.79 13.27
N GLU A 170 -12.01 -14.60 12.95
CA GLU A 170 -11.95 -16.07 12.96
C GLU A 170 -11.41 -16.65 11.63
N VAL A 171 -11.25 -15.80 10.60
CA VAL A 171 -10.77 -16.25 9.29
C VAL A 171 -9.26 -16.53 9.36
N ASP A 172 -8.86 -17.74 8.95
CA ASP A 172 -7.46 -18.08 8.69
C ASP A 172 -7.02 -17.44 7.37
N VAL A 173 -6.63 -16.16 7.44
CA VAL A 173 -6.27 -15.35 6.25
C VAL A 173 -5.03 -15.91 5.58
N ASP A 174 -4.02 -16.35 6.33
CA ASP A 174 -2.79 -16.88 5.75
C ASP A 174 -2.99 -18.24 5.07
N GLY A 175 -3.65 -19.19 5.77
CA GLY A 175 -3.87 -20.53 5.25
C GLY A 175 -4.83 -20.54 4.06
N LEU A 176 -5.98 -19.89 4.20
CA LEU A 176 -7.00 -19.86 3.15
C LEU A 176 -6.60 -18.91 2.01
N GLY A 177 -6.06 -17.74 2.34
CA GLY A 177 -5.60 -16.76 1.36
C GLY A 177 -4.54 -17.34 0.43
N ARG A 178 -3.55 -18.05 0.97
CA ARG A 178 -2.52 -18.75 0.17
C ARG A 178 -3.11 -19.78 -0.79
N LYS A 179 -4.08 -20.57 -0.35
CA LYS A 179 -4.72 -21.58 -1.20
C LYS A 179 -5.50 -20.90 -2.34
N ILE A 180 -6.28 -19.87 -2.03
CA ILE A 180 -7.09 -19.16 -3.02
C ILE A 180 -6.18 -18.44 -4.01
N ARG A 181 -5.16 -17.70 -3.54
CA ARG A 181 -4.24 -16.95 -4.38
C ARG A 181 -3.57 -17.80 -5.47
N ASN A 182 -3.28 -19.06 -5.15
CA ASN A 182 -2.62 -20.02 -6.06
C ASN A 182 -3.61 -20.91 -6.84
N HIS A 183 -4.91 -20.63 -6.77
CA HIS A 183 -5.90 -21.36 -7.52
C HIS A 183 -5.82 -21.04 -9.02
N ASP A 184 -6.07 -22.05 -9.88
CA ASP A 184 -5.98 -21.95 -11.34
C ASP A 184 -6.79 -20.80 -11.94
N PHE A 185 -7.87 -20.38 -11.27
CA PHE A 185 -8.68 -19.22 -11.69
C PHE A 185 -7.86 -17.95 -11.82
N PHE A 186 -6.84 -17.78 -11.00
CA PHE A 186 -6.00 -16.57 -10.97
C PHE A 186 -4.66 -16.76 -11.69
N PHE A 187 -4.42 -17.90 -12.30
CA PHE A 187 -3.18 -18.19 -13.00
C PHE A 187 -3.04 -17.32 -14.28
N PRO A 188 -1.82 -16.87 -14.67
CA PRO A 188 -0.54 -17.12 -14.00
C PRO A 188 -0.19 -16.09 -12.89
N GLU A 189 -0.88 -14.96 -12.82
CA GLU A 189 -0.46 -13.82 -12.00
C GLU A 189 -0.79 -13.98 -10.51
N GLY A 190 -1.82 -14.77 -10.19
CA GLY A 190 -2.41 -14.81 -8.85
C GLY A 190 -3.14 -13.51 -8.50
N ALA A 191 -3.77 -13.48 -7.32
CA ALA A 191 -4.50 -12.31 -6.84
C ALA A 191 -4.20 -12.03 -5.37
N ASN A 192 -4.47 -10.79 -4.94
CA ASN A 192 -4.62 -10.45 -3.52
C ASN A 192 -5.99 -10.92 -3.07
N ILE A 193 -6.10 -11.49 -1.88
CA ILE A 193 -7.35 -12.05 -1.35
C ILE A 193 -7.84 -11.19 -0.21
N ASN A 194 -9.03 -10.62 -0.37
CA ASN A 194 -9.65 -9.74 0.61
C ASN A 194 -10.87 -10.44 1.20
N PHE A 195 -10.82 -10.76 2.48
CA PHE A 195 -11.97 -11.21 3.25
C PHE A 195 -12.67 -10.01 3.85
N VAL A 196 -13.99 -9.93 3.67
CA VAL A 196 -14.76 -8.72 4.00
C VAL A 196 -15.93 -9.07 4.90
N ASP A 197 -16.03 -8.35 6.00
CA ASP A 197 -17.19 -8.33 6.86
C ASP A 197 -17.99 -7.03 6.62
N ASP A 198 -19.28 -7.21 6.32
CA ASP A 198 -20.26 -6.16 6.10
C ASP A 198 -21.18 -6.05 7.31
N ASN A 199 -20.71 -5.44 8.36
CA ASN A 199 -21.48 -5.23 9.59
C ASN A 199 -22.58 -4.15 9.44
N SER A 200 -23.28 -4.10 8.32
CA SER A 200 -24.55 -3.41 8.09
C SER A 200 -24.60 -1.88 8.16
N SER A 201 -23.49 -1.17 8.33
CA SER A 201 -23.54 0.25 8.69
C SER A 201 -22.69 1.20 7.85
N SER A 202 -22.46 0.99 6.60
CA SER A 202 -21.62 1.89 5.78
C SER A 202 -20.09 1.73 5.92
N ILE A 203 -19.61 0.85 6.80
CA ILE A 203 -18.19 0.55 6.96
C ILE A 203 -17.97 -0.92 6.66
N PHE A 204 -17.05 -1.22 5.75
CA PHE A 204 -16.62 -2.57 5.45
C PHE A 204 -15.30 -2.84 6.15
N PHE A 205 -15.23 -3.91 6.94
CA PHE A 205 -13.98 -4.35 7.54
C PHE A 205 -13.32 -5.39 6.63
N THR A 206 -12.01 -5.24 6.39
CA THR A 206 -11.28 -6.13 5.48
C THR A 206 -9.95 -6.58 6.05
N ARG A 207 -9.63 -7.86 5.80
CA ARG A 207 -8.31 -8.46 6.02
C ARG A 207 -7.80 -9.00 4.70
N THR A 208 -6.54 -8.74 4.39
CA THR A 208 -5.98 -9.03 3.06
C THR A 208 -4.73 -9.91 3.15
N TYR A 209 -4.76 -11.05 2.44
CA TYR A 209 -3.56 -11.79 2.07
C TYR A 209 -2.98 -11.16 0.81
N GLU A 210 -1.76 -10.67 0.89
CA GLU A 210 -1.17 -9.85 -0.16
C GLU A 210 -0.20 -10.63 -1.03
N ARG A 211 -0.42 -10.59 -2.34
CA ARG A 211 0.45 -11.16 -3.37
C ARG A 211 1.80 -10.44 -3.36
N GLY A 212 2.89 -11.21 -3.32
CA GLY A 212 4.26 -10.68 -3.27
C GLY A 212 4.80 -10.52 -1.85
N VAL A 213 3.93 -10.32 -0.86
CA VAL A 213 4.25 -10.43 0.57
C VAL A 213 4.06 -11.87 1.04
N GLU A 214 3.05 -12.55 0.47
CA GLU A 214 2.69 -13.95 0.74
C GLU A 214 2.29 -14.20 2.22
N ALA A 215 1.66 -13.19 2.81
CA ALA A 215 1.11 -13.20 4.16
C ALA A 215 -0.02 -12.16 4.30
N GLU A 216 -0.72 -12.20 5.45
CA GLU A 216 -1.65 -11.13 5.82
C GLU A 216 -0.89 -9.82 6.08
N THR A 217 -1.38 -8.71 5.50
CA THR A 217 -0.83 -7.37 5.72
C THR A 217 -1.75 -6.52 6.60
N LEU A 218 -1.17 -5.47 7.22
CA LEU A 218 -1.92 -4.53 8.07
C LEU A 218 -2.91 -3.67 7.26
N ALA A 219 -2.60 -3.37 6.01
CA ALA A 219 -3.49 -2.66 5.09
C ALA A 219 -3.01 -2.79 3.65
N CYS A 220 -3.93 -3.09 2.73
CA CYS A 220 -3.72 -3.05 1.29
C CYS A 220 -4.54 -1.92 0.68
N GLY A 221 -3.89 -0.90 0.12
CA GLY A 221 -4.57 0.27 -0.46
C GLY A 221 -5.40 -0.09 -1.69
N THR A 222 -4.84 -0.86 -2.63
CA THR A 222 -5.56 -1.35 -3.82
C THR A 222 -6.66 -2.35 -3.44
N GLY A 223 -6.45 -3.15 -2.37
CA GLY A 223 -7.47 -4.02 -1.80
C GLY A 223 -8.67 -3.24 -1.26
N SER A 224 -8.43 -2.15 -0.54
CA SER A 224 -9.50 -1.27 -0.08
C SER A 224 -10.29 -0.67 -1.24
N VAL A 225 -9.61 -0.24 -2.31
CA VAL A 225 -10.28 0.22 -3.53
C VAL A 225 -11.12 -0.90 -4.15
N ALA A 226 -10.58 -2.11 -4.26
CA ALA A 226 -11.29 -3.27 -4.80
C ALA A 226 -12.58 -3.56 -4.03
N VAL A 227 -12.48 -3.64 -2.70
CA VAL A 227 -13.64 -3.88 -1.81
C VAL A 227 -14.70 -2.79 -2.01
N ALA A 228 -14.31 -1.51 -2.00
CA ALA A 228 -15.25 -0.41 -2.17
C ALA A 228 -15.99 -0.46 -3.52
N LEU A 229 -15.29 -0.72 -4.62
CA LEU A 229 -15.88 -0.79 -5.95
C LEU A 229 -16.82 -2.00 -6.10
N ILE A 230 -16.43 -3.15 -5.56
CA ILE A 230 -17.29 -4.34 -5.54
C ILE A 230 -18.52 -4.09 -4.64
N ALA A 231 -18.36 -3.52 -3.44
CA ALA A 231 -19.48 -3.17 -2.58
C ALA A 231 -20.48 -2.20 -3.24
N ASN A 232 -19.98 -1.19 -3.97
CA ASN A 232 -20.87 -0.35 -4.78
C ASN A 232 -21.62 -1.16 -5.84
N ARG A 233 -20.95 -2.10 -6.50
CA ARG A 233 -21.50 -2.83 -7.62
C ARG A 233 -22.53 -3.87 -7.22
N VAL A 234 -22.30 -4.61 -6.12
CA VAL A 234 -23.15 -5.74 -5.70
C VAL A 234 -24.12 -5.39 -4.58
N LYS A 235 -23.78 -4.40 -3.75
CA LYS A 235 -24.58 -3.97 -2.59
C LYS A 235 -25.16 -2.57 -2.74
N ASN A 236 -24.89 -1.88 -3.85
CA ASN A 236 -25.29 -0.48 -4.11
C ASN A 236 -24.81 0.52 -3.05
N SER A 237 -23.72 0.23 -2.35
CA SER A 237 -23.14 1.13 -1.35
C SER A 237 -22.70 2.44 -1.98
N PRO A 238 -23.11 3.62 -1.46
CA PRO A 238 -22.78 4.91 -2.09
C PRO A 238 -21.32 5.31 -1.83
N SER A 239 -20.72 6.04 -2.80
CA SER A 239 -19.42 6.70 -2.62
C SER A 239 -19.58 7.98 -1.76
N PRO A 240 -18.65 8.29 -0.83
CA PRO A 240 -17.46 7.54 -0.50
C PRO A 240 -17.75 6.33 0.41
N ILE A 241 -16.94 5.27 0.29
CA ILE A 241 -17.03 4.07 1.12
C ILE A 241 -15.85 4.03 2.09
N THR A 242 -16.14 3.73 3.35
CA THR A 242 -15.14 3.61 4.41
C THR A 242 -14.78 2.15 4.65
N LEU A 243 -13.47 1.86 4.72
CA LEU A 243 -12.90 0.55 4.97
C LEU A 243 -12.14 0.57 6.30
N GLY A 244 -12.48 -0.31 7.24
CA GLY A 244 -11.65 -0.63 8.39
C GLY A 244 -10.66 -1.72 8.01
N VAL A 245 -9.37 -1.49 8.26
CA VAL A 245 -8.29 -2.42 7.90
C VAL A 245 -7.65 -3.04 9.14
N ARG A 246 -6.84 -4.07 8.97
CA ARG A 246 -6.21 -4.85 10.06
C ARG A 246 -5.43 -3.99 11.06
N SER A 247 -4.84 -2.89 10.64
CA SER A 247 -4.13 -1.96 11.54
C SER A 247 -5.03 -1.23 12.55
N GLY A 248 -6.35 -1.31 12.41
CA GLY A 248 -7.33 -0.53 13.16
C GLY A 248 -7.58 0.87 12.58
N GLU A 249 -6.90 1.24 11.50
CA GLU A 249 -7.14 2.50 10.81
C GLU A 249 -8.30 2.39 9.80
N PHE A 250 -8.80 3.56 9.38
CA PHE A 250 -9.84 3.67 8.37
C PHE A 250 -9.30 4.30 7.10
N LEU A 251 -9.67 3.71 5.96
CA LEU A 251 -9.43 4.24 4.63
C LEU A 251 -10.76 4.63 4.00
N SER A 252 -10.77 5.69 3.19
CA SER A 252 -11.97 6.12 2.47
C SER A 252 -11.70 6.07 0.97
N VAL A 253 -12.62 5.44 0.22
CA VAL A 253 -12.54 5.34 -1.23
C VAL A 253 -13.68 6.15 -1.84
N LYS A 254 -13.32 7.21 -2.56
CA LYS A 254 -14.25 8.04 -3.34
C LYS A 254 -14.09 7.72 -4.82
N PHE A 255 -15.20 7.69 -5.53
CA PHE A 255 -15.23 7.45 -6.98
C PHE A 255 -16.48 8.05 -7.60
N LYS A 256 -16.43 8.23 -8.93
CA LYS A 256 -17.57 8.60 -9.76
C LYS A 256 -17.95 7.42 -10.65
N LYS A 257 -19.17 6.92 -10.48
CA LYS A 257 -19.74 5.88 -11.34
C LYS A 257 -20.32 6.53 -12.60
N THR A 258 -19.80 6.16 -13.76
CA THR A 258 -20.21 6.74 -15.07
C THR A 258 -21.04 5.77 -15.92
N GLY A 259 -21.13 4.50 -15.50
CA GLY A 259 -21.89 3.46 -16.17
C GLY A 259 -21.80 2.13 -15.40
N ILE A 260 -22.34 1.07 -15.98
CA ILE A 260 -22.27 -0.27 -15.38
C ILE A 260 -20.81 -0.74 -15.41
N GLY A 261 -20.18 -0.81 -14.21
CA GLY A 261 -18.78 -1.22 -14.06
C GLY A 261 -17.75 -0.21 -14.57
N LEU A 262 -18.18 1.03 -14.85
CA LEU A 262 -17.29 2.12 -15.24
C LEU A 262 -17.15 3.10 -14.07
N TYR A 263 -15.92 3.22 -13.57
CA TYR A 263 -15.57 4.08 -12.45
C TYR A 263 -14.44 5.01 -12.85
N GLN A 264 -14.59 6.29 -12.55
CA GLN A 264 -13.60 7.33 -12.79
C GLN A 264 -13.32 8.10 -11.50
N GLU A 265 -12.28 8.91 -11.50
CA GLU A 265 -11.90 9.73 -10.35
C GLU A 265 -11.79 8.90 -9.06
N VAL A 266 -11.24 7.69 -9.18
CA VAL A 266 -11.04 6.81 -8.02
C VAL A 266 -9.93 7.38 -7.15
N CYS A 267 -10.27 7.69 -5.91
CA CYS A 267 -9.37 8.29 -4.93
C CYS A 267 -9.37 7.47 -3.64
N LEU A 268 -8.18 7.21 -3.11
CA LEU A 268 -7.97 6.57 -1.82
C LEU A 268 -7.45 7.59 -0.82
N THR A 269 -8.22 7.85 0.23
CA THR A 269 -7.85 8.74 1.32
C THR A 269 -7.50 7.94 2.56
N GLY A 270 -6.38 8.25 3.19
CA GLY A 270 -5.95 7.64 4.43
C GLY A 270 -4.90 8.47 5.14
N SER A 271 -4.60 8.11 6.37
CA SER A 271 -3.57 8.77 7.17
C SER A 271 -2.16 8.54 6.60
N ALA A 272 -1.26 9.46 6.91
CA ALA A 272 0.17 9.34 6.71
C ALA A 272 0.86 10.01 7.91
N HIS A 273 1.27 9.21 8.89
CA HIS A 273 1.84 9.72 10.14
C HIS A 273 3.35 9.88 10.03
N MET A 274 3.86 11.05 10.41
CA MET A 274 5.27 11.22 10.74
C MET A 274 5.48 10.73 12.18
N ILE A 275 6.31 9.73 12.37
CA ILE A 275 6.54 9.10 13.69
C ILE A 275 7.69 9.83 14.40
N PHE A 276 8.87 9.84 13.77
CA PHE A 276 10.04 10.59 14.23
C PHE A 276 10.98 10.90 13.06
N SER A 277 11.93 11.79 13.29
CA SER A 277 13.03 12.10 12.36
C SER A 277 14.35 11.96 13.11
N GLY A 278 15.41 11.71 12.39
CA GLY A 278 16.76 11.57 12.92
C GLY A 278 17.80 11.66 11.81
N VAL A 279 19.05 11.40 12.20
CA VAL A 279 20.21 11.36 11.30
C VAL A 279 20.88 10.01 11.47
N ILE A 280 21.21 9.33 10.39
CA ILE A 280 22.10 8.17 10.42
C ILE A 280 23.49 8.58 9.96
N LYS A 281 24.51 8.02 10.65
CA LYS A 281 25.88 8.01 10.15
C LYS A 281 26.09 6.71 9.40
N TYR A 282 26.21 6.79 8.09
CA TYR A 282 26.35 5.64 7.20
C TYR A 282 27.75 5.58 6.61
N GLU A 283 28.41 4.43 6.75
CA GLU A 283 29.72 4.17 6.19
C GLU A 283 29.58 3.40 4.87
N TYR A 284 30.03 4.00 3.77
CA TYR A 284 29.83 3.45 2.44
C TYR A 284 30.76 2.27 2.13
N SER A 285 31.98 2.28 2.65
CA SER A 285 32.96 1.19 2.44
C SER A 285 32.50 -0.12 3.04
N THR A 286 31.87 -0.08 4.20
CA THR A 286 31.33 -1.26 4.90
C THR A 286 29.84 -1.49 4.66
N GLN A 287 29.18 -0.53 4.00
CA GLN A 287 27.73 -0.53 3.78
C GLN A 287 26.93 -0.74 5.09
N SER A 288 27.30 -0.01 6.13
CA SER A 288 26.72 -0.19 7.46
C SER A 288 26.36 1.13 8.14
N ILE A 289 25.41 1.06 9.08
CA ILE A 289 25.12 2.15 10.00
C ILE A 289 26.17 2.14 11.11
N VAL A 290 26.85 3.30 11.27
CA VAL A 290 27.80 3.52 12.36
C VAL A 290 27.07 4.01 13.61
N ASP A 291 26.08 4.89 13.43
CA ASP A 291 25.32 5.51 14.52
C ASP A 291 23.97 6.04 14.04
N ILE A 292 22.99 6.17 14.95
CA ILE A 292 21.68 6.79 14.72
C ILE A 292 21.50 7.89 15.77
N LEU A 293 21.30 9.14 15.32
CA LEU A 293 21.20 10.36 16.13
C LEU A 293 19.80 10.96 16.13
#